data_184247928f3dfca2d9650ecef7112304
#
_entry.id   184247928f3dfca2d9650ecef7112304
#
_cell.length_a   1.000
_cell.length_b   1.000
_cell.length_c   1.000
_cell.angle_alpha   90.00
_cell.angle_beta   90.00
_cell.angle_gamma   90.00
#
_symmetry.space_group_name_H-M   'P 1'
#
loop_
_entity.id
_entity.type
_entity.pdbx_description
1 polymer ?
#
loop_
_entity_poly.entity_id
_entity_poly.type
_entity_poly.pdbx_seq_one_letter_code
_entity_poly.pdbx_strand_id
1 'polypeptide(L)'
;MRKYYLDNVRWITVVIVVIYHVLYMYNAEGVLGGLGKITDLSVQYYDIFQYLVYPWFMPVLYLAAGMSSRYYLDSHTDGEFVRSRTRKLLVPSTIGLFAFQFIQGYVSLSLSNAFAELAAAGVPKPVIFLIMVASGSGVLWFIHLLWFYSMILVLLRKIEKGHLLELGARTPLWMIALFFFPVWGAAQILNTPIVSVYRFAFYFAFFLIGYYVLSNDEVMEKLKRFAVPMIAAGIVLCVVFSVRYFIMDGGMNYADKPVNRGALYVADAYFGALAMIAGMARFGDFQTRFTSWMSRKSFGLYMFHYLGISSVALFIAKPGLLPAPAVYALSLAAGFIFGYGLYAVISKIPYYRWAVLGIKEEKSPR
;
A
#
# COMPACT_ATOMS: atom_id res chain seq x y z
N MET A 1 17.38 -15.82 -11.87
CA MET A 1 17.77 -14.43 -12.26
C MET A 1 16.92 -13.43 -11.46
N ARG A 2 17.49 -12.31 -11.00
CA ARG A 2 16.71 -11.29 -10.27
C ARG A 2 15.74 -10.58 -11.19
N LYS A 3 14.49 -10.44 -10.81
CA LYS A 3 13.41 -9.76 -11.57
C LYS A 3 13.37 -8.29 -11.15
N TYR A 4 14.12 -7.42 -11.84
CA TYR A 4 14.22 -6.00 -11.52
C TYR A 4 12.90 -5.26 -11.65
N TYR A 5 12.03 -5.68 -12.57
CA TYR A 5 10.71 -5.09 -12.72
C TYR A 5 9.86 -5.14 -11.44
N LEU A 6 10.00 -6.18 -10.60
CA LEU A 6 9.27 -6.24 -9.32
C LEU A 6 9.79 -5.21 -8.31
N ASP A 7 11.09 -4.98 -8.30
CA ASP A 7 11.68 -3.91 -7.48
C ASP A 7 11.21 -2.55 -7.98
N ASN A 8 11.13 -2.35 -9.31
CA ASN A 8 10.65 -1.13 -9.93
C ASN A 8 9.13 -0.92 -9.69
N VAL A 9 8.31 -1.95 -9.82
CA VAL A 9 6.88 -1.90 -9.44
C VAL A 9 6.71 -1.36 -8.01
N ARG A 10 7.47 -1.90 -7.06
CA ARG A 10 7.31 -1.52 -5.65
C ARG A 10 7.64 -0.06 -5.39
N TRP A 11 8.82 0.42 -5.82
CA TRP A 11 9.18 1.79 -5.51
C TRP A 11 8.32 2.81 -6.27
N ILE A 12 7.93 2.53 -7.53
CA ILE A 12 7.02 3.38 -8.30
C ILE A 12 5.67 3.46 -7.59
N THR A 13 5.12 2.32 -7.18
CA THR A 13 3.83 2.30 -6.46
C THR A 13 3.93 3.05 -5.13
N VAL A 14 5.04 2.95 -4.40
CA VAL A 14 5.22 3.72 -3.16
C VAL A 14 5.28 5.23 -3.45
N VAL A 15 5.89 5.68 -4.54
CA VAL A 15 5.85 7.09 -4.96
C VAL A 15 4.41 7.54 -5.26
N ILE A 16 3.64 6.71 -5.97
CA ILE A 16 2.20 6.96 -6.22
C ILE A 16 1.43 7.06 -4.89
N VAL A 17 1.73 6.19 -3.91
CA VAL A 17 1.14 6.24 -2.57
C VAL A 17 1.44 7.55 -1.85
N VAL A 18 2.65 8.10 -1.99
CA VAL A 18 2.98 9.41 -1.38
C VAL A 18 2.14 10.52 -2.01
N ILE A 19 2.07 10.58 -3.34
CA ILE A 19 1.26 11.58 -4.06
C ILE A 19 -0.23 11.42 -3.69
N TYR A 20 -0.71 10.18 -3.67
CA TYR A 20 -2.07 9.86 -3.25
C TYR A 20 -2.38 10.39 -1.84
N HIS A 21 -1.48 10.19 -0.86
CA HIS A 21 -1.73 10.65 0.50
C HIS A 21 -1.65 12.17 0.67
N VAL A 22 -0.93 12.88 -0.18
CA VAL A 22 -1.00 14.36 -0.21
C VAL A 22 -2.41 14.82 -0.62
N LEU A 23 -2.95 14.25 -1.71
CA LEU A 23 -4.31 14.57 -2.16
C LEU A 23 -5.38 14.06 -1.19
N TYR A 24 -5.17 12.87 -0.61
CA TYR A 24 -6.02 12.29 0.42
C TYR A 24 -6.14 13.20 1.66
N MET A 25 -5.03 13.80 2.10
CA MET A 25 -5.00 14.67 3.27
C MET A 25 -5.92 15.88 3.14
N TYR A 26 -6.06 16.41 1.93
CA TYR A 26 -6.84 17.62 1.63
C TYR A 26 -8.05 17.36 0.72
N ASN A 27 -8.54 16.12 0.71
CA ASN A 27 -9.64 15.67 -0.13
C ASN A 27 -10.94 16.38 0.23
N ALA A 28 -11.70 16.79 -0.79
CA ALA A 28 -12.97 17.50 -0.62
C ALA A 28 -14.10 16.61 -0.07
N GLU A 29 -13.98 15.29 -0.20
CA GLU A 29 -14.98 14.31 0.25
C GLU A 29 -14.91 14.03 1.76
N GLY A 30 -13.92 14.58 2.49
CA GLY A 30 -13.81 14.42 3.92
C GLY A 30 -13.46 12.99 4.36
N VAL A 31 -12.45 12.40 3.75
CA VAL A 31 -11.99 11.04 4.08
C VAL A 31 -11.43 10.93 5.50
N LEU A 32 -11.64 9.79 6.14
CA LEU A 32 -11.20 9.53 7.51
C LEU A 32 -9.67 9.69 7.66
N GLY A 33 -9.25 10.57 8.56
CA GLY A 33 -7.83 10.84 8.83
C GLY A 33 -7.21 11.95 7.97
N GLY A 34 -7.93 12.52 7.02
CA GLY A 34 -7.57 13.74 6.30
C GLY A 34 -7.94 15.01 7.09
N LEU A 35 -7.33 16.13 6.74
CA LEU A 35 -7.73 17.45 7.22
C LEU A 35 -9.00 17.94 6.50
N GLY A 36 -9.22 17.48 5.28
CA GLY A 36 -10.30 17.94 4.41
C GLY A 36 -9.88 19.14 3.55
N LYS A 37 -10.85 19.67 2.81
CA LYS A 37 -10.67 20.71 1.80
C LYS A 37 -10.05 21.99 2.39
N ILE A 38 -9.01 22.47 1.73
CA ILE A 38 -8.30 23.73 2.09
C ILE A 38 -8.36 24.77 0.97
N THR A 39 -9.24 24.58 -0.01
CA THR A 39 -9.43 25.49 -1.15
C THR A 39 -10.87 25.98 -1.18
N ASP A 40 -11.10 27.13 -1.81
CA ASP A 40 -12.43 27.67 -2.06
C ASP A 40 -13.07 27.18 -3.36
N LEU A 41 -12.39 26.28 -4.09
CA LEU A 41 -12.90 25.72 -5.35
C LEU A 41 -14.20 24.94 -5.09
N SER A 42 -15.24 25.17 -5.90
CA SER A 42 -16.47 24.39 -5.82
C SER A 42 -16.23 22.91 -6.09
N VAL A 43 -15.38 22.59 -7.06
CA VAL A 43 -14.94 21.23 -7.38
C VAL A 43 -13.41 21.19 -7.39
N GLN A 44 -12.82 20.27 -6.62
CA GLN A 44 -11.39 20.01 -6.63
C GLN A 44 -11.03 18.96 -7.70
N TYR A 45 -10.91 19.37 -8.96
CA TYR A 45 -10.66 18.44 -10.09
C TYR A 45 -9.43 17.57 -9.94
N TYR A 46 -8.41 18.00 -9.21
CA TYR A 46 -7.21 17.20 -8.96
C TYR A 46 -7.45 16.02 -8.00
N ASP A 47 -8.56 15.98 -7.27
CA ASP A 47 -8.97 14.82 -6.48
C ASP A 47 -9.26 13.60 -7.37
N ILE A 48 -9.50 13.79 -8.67
CA ILE A 48 -9.63 12.71 -9.66
C ILE A 48 -8.43 11.76 -9.65
N PHE A 49 -7.24 12.23 -9.27
CA PHE A 49 -6.05 11.37 -9.16
C PHE A 49 -6.28 10.19 -8.21
N GLN A 50 -7.05 10.38 -7.16
CA GLN A 50 -7.37 9.33 -6.21
C GLN A 50 -8.21 8.24 -6.88
N TYR A 51 -9.16 8.62 -7.73
CA TYR A 51 -9.97 7.68 -8.52
C TYR A 51 -9.14 6.95 -9.58
N LEU A 52 -8.18 7.64 -10.18
CA LEU A 52 -7.26 7.05 -11.17
C LEU A 52 -6.34 5.97 -10.57
N VAL A 53 -5.99 6.04 -9.29
CA VAL A 53 -4.95 5.15 -8.73
C VAL A 53 -5.46 4.19 -7.65
N TYR A 54 -6.47 4.57 -6.86
CA TYR A 54 -6.89 3.85 -5.67
C TYR A 54 -7.32 2.40 -5.92
N PRO A 55 -8.08 2.06 -6.98
CA PRO A 55 -8.51 0.68 -7.17
C PRO A 55 -7.36 -0.31 -7.31
N TRP A 56 -6.31 0.03 -8.07
CA TRP A 56 -5.29 -0.93 -8.50
C TRP A 56 -3.93 -0.83 -7.78
N PHE A 57 -3.55 0.32 -7.19
CA PHE A 57 -2.17 0.48 -6.68
C PHE A 57 -1.84 -0.45 -5.49
N MET A 58 -2.78 -0.70 -4.57
CA MET A 58 -2.56 -1.67 -3.50
C MET A 58 -2.62 -3.13 -3.99
N PRO A 59 -3.58 -3.54 -4.84
CA PRO A 59 -3.56 -4.83 -5.52
C PRO A 59 -2.23 -5.16 -6.20
N VAL A 60 -1.60 -4.21 -6.90
CA VAL A 60 -0.25 -4.40 -7.50
C VAL A 60 0.77 -4.82 -6.46
N LEU A 61 0.79 -4.19 -5.29
CA LEU A 61 1.76 -4.53 -4.23
C LEU A 61 1.53 -5.94 -3.68
N TYR A 62 0.27 -6.39 -3.57
CA TYR A 62 -0.04 -7.75 -3.14
C TYR A 62 0.32 -8.79 -4.20
N LEU A 63 0.08 -8.53 -5.49
CA LEU A 63 0.57 -9.38 -6.60
C LEU A 63 2.09 -9.52 -6.53
N ALA A 64 2.82 -8.40 -6.47
CA ALA A 64 4.27 -8.38 -6.41
C ALA A 64 4.82 -9.06 -5.13
N ALA A 65 4.09 -8.96 -4.01
CA ALA A 65 4.45 -9.62 -2.77
C ALA A 65 4.24 -11.15 -2.85
N GLY A 66 3.16 -11.62 -3.49
CA GLY A 66 2.91 -13.03 -3.76
C GLY A 66 4.02 -13.64 -4.62
N MET A 67 4.33 -13.01 -5.77
CA MET A 67 5.44 -13.43 -6.65
C MET A 67 6.76 -13.50 -5.90
N SER A 68 7.09 -12.50 -5.11
CA SER A 68 8.33 -12.47 -4.33
C SER A 68 8.38 -13.48 -3.19
N SER A 69 7.23 -13.85 -2.65
CA SER A 69 7.13 -14.92 -1.67
C SER A 69 7.46 -16.25 -2.30
N ARG A 70 7.01 -16.50 -3.53
CA ARG A 70 7.35 -17.71 -4.30
C ARG A 70 8.86 -17.78 -4.54
N TYR A 71 9.47 -16.74 -5.10
CA TYR A 71 10.91 -16.73 -5.37
C TYR A 71 11.78 -16.86 -4.11
N TYR A 72 11.31 -16.34 -2.98
CA TYR A 72 12.02 -16.55 -1.72
C TYR A 72 11.94 -18.01 -1.25
N LEU A 73 10.77 -18.62 -1.33
CA LEU A 73 10.50 -19.99 -0.89
C LEU A 73 11.10 -21.07 -1.82
N ASP A 74 11.53 -20.70 -3.04
CA ASP A 74 12.29 -21.61 -3.92
C ASP A 74 13.69 -21.92 -3.38
N SER A 75 14.25 -21.07 -2.53
CA SER A 75 15.62 -21.20 -2.00
C SER A 75 15.71 -21.20 -0.47
N HIS A 76 14.59 -21.05 0.24
CA HIS A 76 14.55 -20.96 1.70
C HIS A 76 13.42 -21.83 2.26
N THR A 77 13.62 -22.28 3.49
CA THR A 77 12.62 -23.05 4.23
C THR A 77 11.44 -22.20 4.69
N ASP A 78 10.30 -22.85 4.97
CA ASP A 78 9.11 -22.18 5.54
C ASP A 78 9.44 -21.47 6.87
N GLY A 79 10.31 -22.06 7.71
CA GLY A 79 10.75 -21.45 8.98
C GLY A 79 11.56 -20.16 8.78
N GLU A 80 12.47 -20.14 7.80
CA GLU A 80 13.23 -18.93 7.44
C GLU A 80 12.32 -17.86 6.87
N PHE A 81 11.34 -18.24 6.05
CA PHE A 81 10.33 -17.33 5.50
C PHE A 81 9.51 -16.69 6.64
N VAL A 82 8.93 -17.48 7.55
CA VAL A 82 8.17 -16.98 8.71
C VAL A 82 9.02 -16.01 9.53
N ARG A 83 10.25 -16.39 9.90
CA ARG A 83 11.16 -15.54 10.67
C ARG A 83 11.46 -14.23 9.94
N SER A 84 11.72 -14.29 8.63
CA SER A 84 12.00 -13.12 7.80
C SER A 84 10.79 -12.19 7.72
N ARG A 85 9.58 -12.74 7.48
CA ARG A 85 8.34 -11.96 7.39
C ARG A 85 7.95 -11.35 8.73
N THR A 86 8.02 -12.10 9.82
CA THR A 86 7.75 -11.59 11.17
C THR A 86 8.65 -10.41 11.50
N ARG A 87 9.96 -10.54 11.28
CA ARG A 87 10.89 -9.45 11.54
C ARG A 87 10.65 -8.23 10.67
N LYS A 88 10.40 -8.40 9.36
CA LYS A 88 10.30 -7.28 8.41
C LYS A 88 8.93 -6.62 8.37
N LEU A 89 7.88 -7.30 8.80
CA LEU A 89 6.50 -6.82 8.68
C LEU A 89 5.83 -6.67 10.05
N LEU A 90 5.82 -7.73 10.87
CA LEU A 90 5.12 -7.70 12.15
C LEU A 90 5.85 -6.82 13.19
N VAL A 91 7.16 -6.95 13.31
CA VAL A 91 7.93 -6.16 14.29
C VAL A 91 7.75 -4.65 14.07
N PRO A 92 7.93 -4.08 12.85
CA PRO A 92 7.69 -2.67 12.62
C PRO A 92 6.23 -2.24 12.84
N SER A 93 5.29 -3.11 12.56
CA SER A 93 3.86 -2.80 12.67
C SER A 93 3.25 -3.13 14.04
N THR A 94 4.04 -3.60 14.99
CA THR A 94 3.62 -3.84 16.39
C THR A 94 4.59 -3.14 17.36
N ILE A 95 5.80 -3.64 17.52
CA ILE A 95 6.81 -3.02 18.39
C ILE A 95 7.14 -1.59 17.91
N GLY A 96 7.21 -1.39 16.58
CA GLY A 96 7.43 -0.08 15.97
C GLY A 96 6.33 0.93 16.28
N LEU A 97 5.08 0.50 16.53
CA LEU A 97 4.00 1.38 16.97
C LEU A 97 4.35 2.05 18.31
N PHE A 98 4.79 1.26 19.27
CA PHE A 98 5.19 1.75 20.59
C PHE A 98 6.51 2.52 20.55
N ALA A 99 7.43 2.14 19.68
CA ALA A 99 8.76 2.76 19.62
C ALA A 99 8.76 4.10 18.87
N PHE A 100 7.92 4.27 17.83
CA PHE A 100 7.96 5.44 16.97
C PHE A 100 6.59 5.92 16.48
N GLN A 101 5.70 5.04 16.03
CA GLN A 101 4.48 5.45 15.32
C GLN A 101 3.42 6.11 16.21
N PHE A 102 3.57 6.07 17.54
CA PHE A 102 2.75 6.88 18.43
C PHE A 102 2.86 8.39 18.13
N ILE A 103 3.99 8.84 17.52
CA ILE A 103 4.17 10.22 17.06
C ILE A 103 3.18 10.52 15.93
N GLN A 104 3.04 9.60 14.96
CA GLN A 104 2.00 9.70 13.92
C GLN A 104 0.61 9.72 14.54
N GLY A 105 0.37 8.90 15.56
CA GLY A 105 -0.91 8.87 16.27
C GLY A 105 -1.21 10.18 16.97
N TYR A 106 -0.24 10.80 17.61
CA TYR A 106 -0.37 12.15 18.18
C TYR A 106 -0.79 13.18 17.12
N VAL A 107 -0.08 13.19 15.98
CA VAL A 107 -0.38 14.13 14.89
C VAL A 107 -1.79 13.90 14.35
N SER A 108 -2.19 12.64 14.13
CA SER A 108 -3.52 12.28 13.63
C SER A 108 -4.65 12.70 14.59
N LEU A 109 -4.49 12.44 15.89
CA LEU A 109 -5.47 12.85 16.91
C LEU A 109 -5.54 14.38 17.05
N SER A 110 -4.41 15.08 16.89
CA SER A 110 -4.36 16.54 16.95
C SER A 110 -4.99 17.20 15.71
N LEU A 111 -4.93 16.56 14.55
CA LEU A 111 -5.64 17.02 13.35
C LEU A 111 -7.15 17.04 13.53
N SER A 112 -7.72 16.00 14.14
CA SER A 112 -9.17 15.88 14.44
C SER A 112 -9.61 16.56 15.75
N ASN A 113 -8.72 17.24 16.48
CA ASN A 113 -8.91 17.77 17.83
C ASN A 113 -9.14 16.71 18.94
N ALA A 114 -9.20 15.42 18.59
CA ALA A 114 -9.47 14.34 19.54
C ALA A 114 -8.44 14.27 20.68
N PHE A 115 -7.19 14.66 20.45
CA PHE A 115 -6.18 14.72 21.50
C PHE A 115 -6.56 15.72 22.62
N ALA A 116 -6.99 16.92 22.25
CA ALA A 116 -7.42 17.95 23.20
C ALA A 116 -8.72 17.54 23.91
N GLU A 117 -9.67 16.94 23.21
CA GLU A 117 -10.93 16.44 23.76
C GLU A 117 -10.69 15.32 24.80
N LEU A 118 -9.83 14.35 24.51
CA LEU A 118 -9.46 13.29 25.45
C LEU A 118 -8.78 13.85 26.70
N ALA A 119 -7.89 14.84 26.55
CA ALA A 119 -7.23 15.49 27.67
C ALA A 119 -8.23 16.30 28.52
N ALA A 120 -9.15 17.05 27.90
CA ALA A 120 -10.20 17.81 28.57
C ALA A 120 -11.20 16.91 29.30
N ALA A 121 -11.49 15.74 28.77
CA ALA A 121 -12.34 14.72 29.41
C ALA A 121 -11.67 13.99 30.58
N GLY A 122 -10.42 14.36 30.95
CA GLY A 122 -9.70 13.76 32.07
C GLY A 122 -9.24 12.32 31.82
N VAL A 123 -9.12 11.89 30.56
CA VAL A 123 -8.66 10.52 30.23
C VAL A 123 -7.22 10.33 30.74
N PRO A 124 -6.91 9.23 31.46
CA PRO A 124 -5.58 9.01 32.00
C PRO A 124 -4.48 8.99 30.92
N LYS A 125 -3.35 9.64 31.18
CA LYS A 125 -2.21 9.73 30.21
C LYS A 125 -1.78 8.39 29.61
N PRO A 126 -1.69 7.26 30.36
CA PRO A 126 -1.37 5.96 29.76
C PRO A 126 -2.40 5.50 28.71
N VAL A 127 -3.69 5.79 28.94
CA VAL A 127 -4.77 5.46 27.99
C VAL A 127 -4.66 6.32 26.73
N ILE A 128 -4.40 7.62 26.89
CA ILE A 128 -4.14 8.53 25.75
C ILE A 128 -2.95 8.00 24.93
N PHE A 129 -1.87 7.57 25.58
CA PHE A 129 -0.71 6.99 24.91
C PHE A 129 -1.09 5.73 24.09
N LEU A 130 -1.90 4.83 24.66
CA LEU A 130 -2.38 3.65 23.93
C LEU A 130 -3.26 4.00 22.73
N ILE A 131 -4.09 5.05 22.86
CA ILE A 131 -4.88 5.58 21.74
C ILE A 131 -3.97 6.17 20.66
N MET A 132 -2.91 6.90 21.03
CA MET A 132 -1.91 7.38 20.09
C MET A 132 -1.21 6.25 19.37
N VAL A 133 -0.81 5.19 20.08
CA VAL A 133 -0.19 3.98 19.48
C VAL A 133 -1.14 3.35 18.47
N ALA A 134 -2.41 3.16 18.81
CA ALA A 134 -3.41 2.59 17.92
C ALA A 134 -3.67 3.48 16.69
N SER A 135 -3.81 4.80 16.88
CA SER A 135 -4.01 5.79 15.80
C SER A 135 -2.78 5.92 14.89
N GLY A 136 -1.58 5.59 15.40
CA GLY A 136 -0.34 5.56 14.63
C GLY A 136 -0.23 4.40 13.65
N SER A 137 -1.15 3.43 13.70
CA SER A 137 -1.15 2.29 12.77
C SER A 137 -1.40 2.69 11.31
N GLY A 138 -2.10 3.79 11.05
CA GLY A 138 -2.34 4.46 9.77
C GLY A 138 -2.00 3.65 8.52
N VAL A 139 -0.94 4.05 7.84
CA VAL A 139 -0.48 3.40 6.58
C VAL A 139 0.07 1.97 6.77
N LEU A 140 0.30 1.51 8.01
CA LEU A 140 0.89 0.19 8.29
C LEU A 140 -0.09 -0.98 8.05
N TRP A 141 -1.37 -0.70 7.82
CA TRP A 141 -2.38 -1.73 7.55
C TRP A 141 -1.96 -2.72 6.45
N PHE A 142 -1.24 -2.24 5.43
CA PHE A 142 -0.75 -3.08 4.34
C PHE A 142 0.23 -4.14 4.81
N ILE A 143 1.20 -3.79 5.66
CA ILE A 143 2.19 -4.76 6.16
C ILE A 143 1.60 -5.70 7.21
N HIS A 144 0.55 -5.30 7.94
CA HIS A 144 -0.24 -6.21 8.79
C HIS A 144 -0.87 -7.32 7.96
N LEU A 145 -1.63 -6.95 6.91
CA LEU A 145 -2.26 -7.92 6.03
C LEU A 145 -1.23 -8.78 5.32
N LEU A 146 -0.13 -8.20 4.86
CA LEU A 146 0.92 -8.95 4.17
C LEU A 146 1.58 -9.99 5.07
N TRP A 147 1.80 -9.67 6.36
CA TRP A 147 2.27 -10.66 7.34
C TRP A 147 1.24 -11.77 7.52
N PHE A 148 -0.01 -11.44 7.74
CA PHE A 148 -1.11 -12.38 7.91
C PHE A 148 -1.23 -13.33 6.70
N TYR A 149 -1.20 -12.81 5.48
CA TYR A 149 -1.23 -13.62 4.25
C TYR A 149 0.00 -14.52 4.12
N SER A 150 1.16 -14.04 4.55
CA SER A 150 2.38 -14.86 4.55
C SER A 150 2.25 -16.06 5.50
N MET A 151 1.59 -15.91 6.63
CA MET A 151 1.33 -17.01 7.57
C MET A 151 0.32 -18.02 7.01
N ILE A 152 -0.79 -17.52 6.44
CA ILE A 152 -1.77 -18.39 5.78
C ILE A 152 -1.14 -19.14 4.60
N LEU A 153 -0.28 -18.49 3.81
CA LEU A 153 0.43 -19.14 2.70
C LEU A 153 1.23 -20.36 3.16
N VAL A 154 1.95 -20.27 4.28
CA VAL A 154 2.71 -21.40 4.81
C VAL A 154 1.79 -22.57 5.19
N LEU A 155 0.61 -22.29 5.77
CA LEU A 155 -0.39 -23.31 6.05
C LEU A 155 -0.95 -23.93 4.78
N LEU A 156 -1.31 -23.11 3.79
CA LEU A 156 -1.83 -23.57 2.50
C LEU A 156 -0.82 -24.48 1.78
N ARG A 157 0.45 -24.11 1.75
CA ARG A 157 1.51 -24.92 1.11
C ARG A 157 1.62 -26.33 1.70
N LYS A 158 1.44 -26.48 3.02
CA LYS A 158 1.45 -27.81 3.69
C LYS A 158 0.25 -28.66 3.28
N ILE A 159 -0.88 -28.03 2.99
CA ILE A 159 -2.13 -28.73 2.59
C ILE A 159 -2.09 -29.08 1.10
N GLU A 160 -1.73 -28.12 0.23
CA GLU A 160 -1.84 -28.24 -1.23
C GLU A 160 -0.65 -29.02 -1.87
N LYS A 161 0.45 -29.16 -1.14
CA LYS A 161 1.62 -30.00 -1.52
C LYS A 161 2.17 -29.75 -2.94
N GLY A 162 2.03 -28.51 -3.47
CA GLY A 162 2.49 -28.13 -4.80
C GLY A 162 1.47 -28.25 -5.94
N HIS A 163 0.29 -28.85 -5.71
CA HIS A 163 -0.72 -29.02 -6.76
C HIS A 163 -1.20 -27.68 -7.33
N LEU A 164 -1.42 -26.66 -6.49
CA LEU A 164 -1.85 -25.34 -6.98
C LEU A 164 -0.76 -24.62 -7.77
N LEU A 165 0.52 -24.87 -7.48
CA LEU A 165 1.64 -24.33 -8.26
C LEU A 165 1.69 -24.94 -9.66
N GLU A 166 1.48 -26.25 -9.79
CA GLU A 166 1.43 -26.95 -11.07
C GLU A 166 0.25 -26.46 -11.92
N LEU A 167 -0.93 -26.32 -11.31
CA LEU A 167 -2.10 -25.75 -11.99
C LEU A 167 -1.85 -24.31 -12.42
N GLY A 168 -1.26 -23.48 -11.54
CA GLY A 168 -0.92 -22.11 -11.83
C GLY A 168 0.05 -21.96 -13.01
N ALA A 169 1.04 -22.86 -13.13
CA ALA A 169 1.98 -22.85 -14.24
C ALA A 169 1.33 -23.14 -15.60
N ARG A 170 0.24 -23.90 -15.62
CA ARG A 170 -0.51 -24.25 -16.84
C ARG A 170 -1.61 -23.24 -17.19
N THR A 171 -1.76 -22.15 -16.41
CA THR A 171 -2.85 -21.18 -16.59
C THR A 171 -2.77 -20.49 -17.95
N PRO A 172 -3.79 -20.62 -18.82
CA PRO A 172 -3.85 -19.90 -20.09
C PRO A 172 -4.32 -18.45 -19.85
N LEU A 173 -4.02 -17.55 -20.80
CA LEU A 173 -4.36 -16.11 -20.67
C LEU A 173 -5.84 -15.84 -20.47
N TRP A 174 -6.72 -16.58 -21.16
CA TRP A 174 -8.17 -16.41 -20.98
C TRP A 174 -8.63 -16.72 -19.56
N MET A 175 -8.01 -17.71 -18.90
CA MET A 175 -8.31 -18.04 -17.49
C MET A 175 -7.82 -16.93 -16.55
N ILE A 176 -6.68 -16.29 -16.85
CA ILE A 176 -6.23 -15.10 -16.10
C ILE A 176 -7.31 -14.01 -16.15
N ALA A 177 -7.92 -13.77 -17.33
CA ALA A 177 -9.02 -12.81 -17.42
C ALA A 177 -10.23 -13.25 -16.59
N LEU A 178 -10.57 -14.53 -16.55
CA LEU A 178 -11.69 -15.08 -15.75
C LEU A 178 -11.45 -15.03 -14.24
N PHE A 179 -10.22 -14.92 -13.76
CA PHE A 179 -9.97 -14.70 -12.34
C PHE A 179 -10.55 -13.39 -11.81
N PHE A 180 -11.01 -12.51 -12.68
CA PHE A 180 -11.86 -11.38 -12.30
C PHE A 180 -13.05 -11.83 -11.42
N PHE A 181 -13.76 -12.91 -11.79
CA PHE A 181 -14.95 -13.36 -11.06
C PHE A 181 -14.66 -13.82 -9.63
N PRO A 182 -13.69 -14.71 -9.34
CA PRO A 182 -13.33 -15.02 -7.96
C PRO A 182 -12.77 -13.81 -7.19
N VAL A 183 -12.05 -12.87 -7.83
CA VAL A 183 -11.61 -11.63 -7.19
C VAL A 183 -12.80 -10.75 -6.84
N TRP A 184 -13.80 -10.64 -7.72
CA TRP A 184 -15.03 -9.91 -7.43
C TRP A 184 -15.83 -10.57 -6.30
N GLY A 185 -15.95 -11.90 -6.29
CA GLY A 185 -16.52 -12.64 -5.16
C GLY A 185 -15.79 -12.38 -3.84
N ALA A 186 -14.44 -12.40 -3.87
CA ALA A 186 -13.61 -12.07 -2.71
C ALA A 186 -13.82 -10.63 -2.21
N ALA A 187 -14.13 -9.70 -3.10
CA ALA A 187 -14.45 -8.32 -2.73
C ALA A 187 -15.73 -8.20 -1.88
N GLN A 188 -16.63 -9.19 -1.91
CA GLN A 188 -17.89 -9.17 -1.16
C GLN A 188 -17.75 -9.61 0.30
N ILE A 189 -16.71 -10.36 0.64
CA ILE A 189 -16.56 -11.04 1.93
C ILE A 189 -15.33 -10.54 2.72
N LEU A 190 -15.36 -10.79 4.04
CA LEU A 190 -14.25 -10.50 4.96
C LEU A 190 -13.75 -9.04 4.89
N ASN A 191 -14.69 -8.09 4.76
CA ASN A 191 -14.42 -6.67 4.86
C ASN A 191 -14.75 -6.17 6.26
N THR A 192 -13.87 -5.35 6.84
CA THR A 192 -14.16 -4.72 8.14
C THR A 192 -15.19 -3.60 8.00
N PRO A 193 -16.09 -3.46 8.97
CA PRO A 193 -17.14 -2.44 8.89
C PRO A 193 -16.66 -1.03 9.20
N ILE A 194 -15.62 -0.89 10.03
CA ILE A 194 -15.14 0.41 10.56
C ILE A 194 -13.96 0.93 9.74
N VAL A 195 -12.96 0.06 9.47
CA VAL A 195 -11.74 0.44 8.76
C VAL A 195 -11.79 -0.15 7.36
N SER A 196 -12.30 0.62 6.40
CA SER A 196 -12.62 0.17 5.04
C SER A 196 -11.42 -0.40 4.25
N VAL A 197 -10.19 -0.06 4.65
CA VAL A 197 -8.97 -0.57 4.00
C VAL A 197 -8.68 -2.05 4.31
N TYR A 198 -9.21 -2.61 5.41
CA TYR A 198 -9.01 -4.03 5.74
C TYR A 198 -10.01 -4.91 4.96
N ARG A 199 -9.65 -5.25 3.73
CA ARG A 199 -10.39 -6.11 2.80
C ARG A 199 -9.66 -7.45 2.65
N PHE A 200 -9.81 -8.32 3.67
CA PHE A 200 -8.98 -9.52 3.83
C PHE A 200 -9.03 -10.47 2.64
N ALA A 201 -10.22 -10.84 2.17
CA ALA A 201 -10.35 -11.77 1.06
C ALA A 201 -9.93 -11.13 -0.28
N PHE A 202 -10.28 -9.87 -0.50
CA PHE A 202 -9.96 -9.15 -1.72
C PHE A 202 -8.45 -9.09 -1.99
N TYR A 203 -7.67 -8.56 -1.06
CA TYR A 203 -6.22 -8.45 -1.22
C TYR A 203 -5.52 -9.82 -1.16
N PHE A 204 -6.08 -10.78 -0.42
CA PHE A 204 -5.54 -12.13 -0.38
C PHE A 204 -5.65 -12.83 -1.74
N ALA A 205 -6.74 -12.62 -2.49
CA ALA A 205 -6.88 -13.14 -3.84
C ALA A 205 -5.74 -12.66 -4.76
N PHE A 206 -5.39 -11.36 -4.73
CA PHE A 206 -4.25 -10.83 -5.47
C PHE A 206 -2.93 -11.45 -5.03
N PHE A 207 -2.72 -11.61 -3.72
CA PHE A 207 -1.51 -12.23 -3.20
C PHE A 207 -1.37 -13.68 -3.68
N LEU A 208 -2.46 -14.47 -3.69
CA LEU A 208 -2.47 -15.84 -4.17
C LEU A 208 -2.26 -15.93 -5.68
N ILE A 209 -2.89 -15.06 -6.48
CA ILE A 209 -2.66 -14.99 -7.94
C ILE A 209 -1.19 -14.66 -8.22
N GLY A 210 -0.61 -13.73 -7.47
CA GLY A 210 0.82 -13.44 -7.55
C GLY A 210 1.68 -14.65 -7.26
N TYR A 211 1.37 -15.38 -6.19
CA TYR A 211 2.15 -16.53 -5.73
C TYR A 211 2.02 -17.74 -6.66
N TYR A 212 0.80 -18.16 -6.99
CA TYR A 212 0.55 -19.42 -7.71
C TYR A 212 0.59 -19.27 -9.23
N VAL A 213 0.25 -18.10 -9.78
CA VAL A 213 0.06 -17.91 -11.22
C VAL A 213 1.17 -17.04 -11.82
N LEU A 214 1.27 -15.76 -11.38
CA LEU A 214 2.16 -14.80 -12.01
C LEU A 214 3.65 -15.01 -11.67
N SER A 215 3.96 -15.81 -10.66
CA SER A 215 5.35 -16.20 -10.37
C SER A 215 5.94 -17.22 -11.39
N ASN A 216 5.12 -17.80 -12.25
CA ASN A 216 5.56 -18.75 -13.26
C ASN A 216 6.07 -18.01 -14.50
N ASP A 217 7.31 -18.32 -14.93
CA ASP A 217 7.96 -17.63 -16.04
C ASP A 217 7.20 -17.79 -17.36
N GLU A 218 6.64 -18.98 -17.64
CA GLU A 218 5.85 -19.22 -18.86
C GLU A 218 4.59 -18.36 -18.91
N VAL A 219 3.89 -18.22 -17.77
CA VAL A 219 2.70 -17.36 -17.67
C VAL A 219 3.10 -15.89 -17.86
N MET A 220 4.18 -15.47 -17.24
CA MET A 220 4.68 -14.11 -17.37
C MET A 220 5.16 -13.78 -18.79
N GLU A 221 5.79 -14.70 -19.49
CA GLU A 221 6.17 -14.48 -20.90
C GLU A 221 4.95 -14.32 -21.82
N LYS A 222 3.88 -15.10 -21.59
CA LYS A 222 2.59 -14.89 -22.27
C LYS A 222 2.01 -13.50 -21.94
N LEU A 223 2.01 -13.13 -20.67
CA LEU A 223 1.47 -11.83 -20.20
C LEU A 223 2.24 -10.65 -20.81
N LYS A 224 3.57 -10.73 -20.86
CA LYS A 224 4.44 -9.72 -21.49
C LYS A 224 4.12 -9.47 -22.95
N ARG A 225 3.78 -10.52 -23.72
CA ARG A 225 3.37 -10.38 -25.15
C ARG A 225 2.10 -9.55 -25.29
N PHE A 226 1.19 -9.63 -24.31
CA PHE A 226 -0.07 -8.91 -24.29
C PHE A 226 -0.02 -7.63 -23.42
N ALA A 227 1.17 -7.16 -23.01
CA ALA A 227 1.30 -6.00 -22.15
C ALA A 227 0.64 -4.74 -22.73
N VAL A 228 0.81 -4.46 -24.01
CA VAL A 228 0.24 -3.24 -24.63
C VAL A 228 -1.30 -3.24 -24.60
N PRO A 229 -2.02 -4.27 -25.10
CA PRO A 229 -3.47 -4.30 -24.99
C PRO A 229 -3.96 -4.33 -23.54
N MET A 230 -3.21 -4.93 -22.59
CA MET A 230 -3.56 -4.90 -21.17
C MET A 230 -3.42 -3.49 -20.56
N ILE A 231 -2.37 -2.76 -20.92
CA ILE A 231 -2.19 -1.37 -20.52
C ILE A 231 -3.35 -0.53 -21.06
N ALA A 232 -3.71 -0.70 -22.34
CA ALA A 232 -4.83 0.02 -22.92
C ALA A 232 -6.15 -0.28 -22.21
N ALA A 233 -6.43 -1.56 -21.90
CA ALA A 233 -7.63 -1.96 -21.16
C ALA A 233 -7.62 -1.40 -19.73
N GLY A 234 -6.49 -1.43 -19.02
CA GLY A 234 -6.34 -0.83 -17.70
C GLY A 234 -6.60 0.68 -17.71
N ILE A 235 -6.03 1.40 -18.68
CA ILE A 235 -6.28 2.84 -18.84
C ILE A 235 -7.75 3.13 -19.10
N VAL A 236 -8.41 2.37 -20.00
CA VAL A 236 -9.83 2.54 -20.30
C VAL A 236 -10.68 2.33 -19.04
N LEU A 237 -10.44 1.26 -18.28
CA LEU A 237 -11.19 0.98 -17.05
C LEU A 237 -10.97 2.08 -15.99
N CYS A 238 -9.75 2.52 -15.81
CA CYS A 238 -9.38 3.61 -14.92
C CYS A 238 -10.11 4.93 -15.29
N VAL A 239 -10.15 5.27 -16.57
CA VAL A 239 -10.88 6.45 -17.07
C VAL A 239 -12.38 6.27 -16.88
N VAL A 240 -12.95 5.12 -17.24
CA VAL A 240 -14.39 4.83 -17.05
C VAL A 240 -14.77 4.91 -15.59
N PHE A 241 -13.96 4.33 -14.68
CA PHE A 241 -14.18 4.41 -13.24
C PHE A 241 -14.16 5.86 -12.74
N SER A 242 -13.16 6.63 -13.15
CA SER A 242 -13.01 8.04 -12.74
C SER A 242 -14.14 8.91 -13.28
N VAL A 243 -14.53 8.74 -14.54
CA VAL A 243 -15.67 9.47 -15.13
C VAL A 243 -16.95 9.11 -14.39
N ARG A 244 -17.19 7.82 -14.15
CA ARG A 244 -18.43 7.37 -13.50
C ARG A 244 -18.58 7.92 -12.09
N TYR A 245 -17.57 7.78 -11.26
CA TYR A 245 -17.69 8.06 -9.82
C TYR A 245 -17.22 9.47 -9.42
N PHE A 246 -16.30 10.07 -10.15
CA PHE A 246 -15.84 11.42 -9.85
C PHE A 246 -16.61 12.48 -10.65
N ILE A 247 -16.76 12.29 -11.98
CA ILE A 247 -17.37 13.32 -12.83
C ILE A 247 -18.91 13.23 -12.77
N MET A 248 -19.49 12.04 -12.97
CA MET A 248 -20.96 11.90 -13.08
C MET A 248 -21.66 11.87 -11.72
N ASP A 249 -21.07 11.23 -10.73
CA ASP A 249 -21.65 11.12 -9.38
C ASP A 249 -21.19 12.25 -8.43
N GLY A 250 -20.35 13.17 -8.91
CA GLY A 250 -19.88 14.32 -8.12
C GLY A 250 -18.90 13.97 -7.00
N GLY A 251 -18.15 12.87 -7.14
CA GLY A 251 -17.16 12.45 -6.14
C GLY A 251 -17.77 11.61 -5.02
N MET A 252 -18.42 10.51 -5.35
CA MET A 252 -18.77 9.49 -4.37
C MET A 252 -17.48 8.86 -3.82
N ASN A 253 -17.39 8.72 -2.50
CA ASN A 253 -16.22 8.15 -1.85
C ASN A 253 -15.88 6.76 -2.43
N TYR A 254 -14.76 6.70 -3.18
CA TYR A 254 -14.28 5.49 -3.84
C TYR A 254 -13.95 4.34 -2.87
N ALA A 255 -13.79 4.63 -1.57
CA ALA A 255 -13.53 3.64 -0.53
C ALA A 255 -14.80 3.09 0.10
N ASP A 256 -15.96 3.64 -0.18
CA ASP A 256 -17.24 3.20 0.38
C ASP A 256 -17.72 1.87 -0.21
N LYS A 257 -18.48 1.13 0.60
CA LYS A 257 -18.97 -0.22 0.25
C LYS A 257 -19.72 -0.29 -1.09
N PRO A 258 -20.62 0.63 -1.44
CA PRO A 258 -21.31 0.57 -2.73
C PRO A 258 -20.36 0.64 -3.92
N VAL A 259 -19.31 1.44 -3.82
CA VAL A 259 -18.32 1.65 -4.88
C VAL A 259 -17.28 0.52 -4.90
N ASN A 260 -16.60 0.28 -3.78
CA ASN A 260 -15.43 -0.60 -3.75
C ASN A 260 -15.75 -2.11 -3.90
N ARG A 261 -17.04 -2.51 -3.80
CA ARG A 261 -17.53 -3.87 -4.08
C ARG A 261 -18.13 -4.00 -5.49
N GLY A 262 -18.33 -2.88 -6.17
CA GLY A 262 -18.88 -2.84 -7.53
C GLY A 262 -17.97 -3.55 -8.54
N ALA A 263 -18.59 -4.13 -9.57
CA ALA A 263 -17.86 -4.84 -10.61
C ALA A 263 -16.85 -3.92 -11.34
N LEU A 264 -17.22 -2.65 -11.58
CA LEU A 264 -16.34 -1.68 -12.25
C LEU A 264 -15.08 -1.38 -11.41
N TYR A 265 -15.23 -1.17 -10.09
CA TYR A 265 -14.08 -0.98 -9.20
C TYR A 265 -13.16 -2.20 -9.22
N VAL A 266 -13.73 -3.40 -9.12
CA VAL A 266 -12.94 -4.64 -9.08
C VAL A 266 -12.30 -4.92 -10.45
N ALA A 267 -12.96 -4.57 -11.55
CA ALA A 267 -12.38 -4.68 -12.90
C ALA A 267 -11.17 -3.73 -13.06
N ASP A 268 -11.32 -2.47 -12.65
CA ASP A 268 -10.21 -1.52 -12.66
C ASP A 268 -9.06 -1.99 -11.75
N ALA A 269 -9.37 -2.45 -10.53
CA ALA A 269 -8.39 -2.99 -9.60
C ALA A 269 -7.62 -4.20 -10.21
N TYR A 270 -8.34 -5.12 -10.81
CA TYR A 270 -7.79 -6.37 -11.33
C TYR A 270 -6.97 -6.16 -12.61
N PHE A 271 -7.60 -5.57 -13.62
CA PHE A 271 -6.94 -5.37 -14.92
C PHE A 271 -5.90 -4.25 -14.86
N GLY A 272 -6.09 -3.21 -14.05
CA GLY A 272 -5.09 -2.19 -13.79
C GLY A 272 -3.84 -2.76 -13.11
N ALA A 273 -4.02 -3.63 -12.11
CA ALA A 273 -2.91 -4.31 -11.47
C ALA A 273 -2.15 -5.25 -12.42
N LEU A 274 -2.87 -6.01 -13.24
CA LEU A 274 -2.26 -6.87 -14.28
C LEU A 274 -1.53 -6.04 -15.34
N ALA A 275 -2.11 -4.92 -15.79
CA ALA A 275 -1.50 -3.99 -16.73
C ALA A 275 -0.17 -3.44 -16.20
N MET A 276 -0.13 -3.04 -14.92
CA MET A 276 1.09 -2.56 -14.28
C MET A 276 2.16 -3.66 -14.21
N ILE A 277 1.82 -4.89 -13.78
CA ILE A 277 2.76 -6.01 -13.70
C ILE A 277 3.27 -6.39 -15.09
N ALA A 278 2.38 -6.55 -16.09
CA ALA A 278 2.75 -6.93 -17.45
C ALA A 278 3.59 -5.84 -18.13
N GLY A 279 3.19 -4.57 -17.98
CA GLY A 279 3.91 -3.43 -18.53
C GLY A 279 5.31 -3.31 -17.96
N MET A 280 5.44 -3.41 -16.65
CA MET A 280 6.74 -3.35 -15.99
C MET A 280 7.62 -4.57 -16.30
N ALA A 281 7.05 -5.77 -16.44
CA ALA A 281 7.79 -6.95 -16.86
C ALA A 281 8.33 -6.81 -18.30
N ARG A 282 7.60 -6.11 -19.18
CA ARG A 282 8.01 -5.88 -20.58
C ARG A 282 8.96 -4.70 -20.74
N PHE A 283 8.70 -3.58 -20.09
CA PHE A 283 9.38 -2.31 -20.33
C PHE A 283 10.22 -1.82 -19.15
N GLY A 284 9.98 -2.34 -17.96
CA GLY A 284 10.56 -1.89 -16.70
C GLY A 284 11.56 -2.86 -16.06
N ASP A 285 11.99 -3.93 -16.76
CA ASP A 285 12.93 -4.93 -16.22
C ASP A 285 14.39 -4.48 -16.41
N PHE A 286 14.71 -3.32 -15.87
CA PHE A 286 16.05 -2.74 -15.92
C PHE A 286 16.50 -2.26 -14.54
N GLN A 287 17.84 -2.10 -14.38
CA GLN A 287 18.45 -1.58 -13.18
C GLN A 287 19.42 -0.45 -13.50
N THR A 288 19.25 0.68 -12.84
CA THR A 288 20.16 1.83 -12.84
C THR A 288 20.61 2.13 -11.41
N ARG A 289 21.57 3.06 -11.25
CA ARG A 289 21.95 3.57 -9.91
C ARG A 289 20.74 4.19 -9.19
N PHE A 290 19.92 4.93 -9.91
CA PHE A 290 18.71 5.57 -9.39
C PHE A 290 17.66 4.53 -8.95
N THR A 291 17.27 3.58 -9.83
CA THR A 291 16.25 2.57 -9.48
C THR A 291 16.71 1.67 -8.35
N SER A 292 18.01 1.35 -8.27
CA SER A 292 18.60 0.59 -7.17
C SER A 292 18.54 1.37 -5.84
N TRP A 293 18.76 2.68 -5.88
CA TRP A 293 18.66 3.55 -4.72
C TRP A 293 17.20 3.64 -4.25
N MET A 294 16.26 3.91 -5.17
CA MET A 294 14.83 3.95 -4.89
C MET A 294 14.31 2.64 -4.26
N SER A 295 14.65 1.50 -4.86
CA SER A 295 14.24 0.19 -4.35
C SER A 295 14.72 -0.07 -2.93
N ARG A 296 15.96 0.28 -2.59
CA ARG A 296 16.50 0.12 -1.23
C ARG A 296 15.85 1.04 -0.20
N LYS A 297 15.34 2.21 -0.63
CA LYS A 297 14.78 3.24 0.26
C LYS A 297 13.26 3.26 0.29
N SER A 298 12.59 2.53 -0.63
CA SER A 298 11.13 2.54 -0.77
C SER A 298 10.40 2.13 0.51
N PHE A 299 10.95 1.20 1.29
CA PHE A 299 10.33 0.81 2.56
C PHE A 299 10.34 1.95 3.58
N GLY A 300 11.43 2.70 3.69
CA GLY A 300 11.48 3.88 4.56
C GLY A 300 10.54 4.98 4.08
N LEU A 301 10.47 5.22 2.77
CA LEU A 301 9.51 6.15 2.19
C LEU A 301 8.08 5.74 2.55
N TYR A 302 7.74 4.45 2.39
CA TYR A 302 6.43 3.92 2.79
C TYR A 302 6.13 4.11 4.28
N MET A 303 7.10 3.90 5.16
CA MET A 303 6.89 3.95 6.62
C MET A 303 6.64 5.36 7.17
N PHE A 304 7.28 6.39 6.59
CA PHE A 304 7.36 7.70 7.23
C PHE A 304 6.78 8.87 6.42
N HIS A 305 6.39 8.67 5.16
CA HIS A 305 5.88 9.76 4.33
C HIS A 305 4.65 10.44 4.94
N TYR A 306 3.74 9.63 5.52
CA TYR A 306 2.49 10.15 6.05
C TYR A 306 2.70 11.05 7.26
N LEU A 307 3.73 10.79 8.07
CA LEU A 307 4.11 11.67 9.17
C LEU A 307 4.53 13.05 8.67
N GLY A 308 5.30 13.11 7.56
CA GLY A 308 5.67 14.39 6.96
C GLY A 308 4.45 15.16 6.44
N ILE A 309 3.57 14.47 5.70
CA ILE A 309 2.35 15.06 5.14
C ILE A 309 1.42 15.57 6.25
N SER A 310 1.12 14.73 7.23
CA SER A 310 0.21 15.07 8.33
C SER A 310 0.78 16.14 9.25
N SER A 311 2.11 16.24 9.40
CA SER A 311 2.77 17.32 10.13
C SER A 311 2.56 18.67 9.44
N VAL A 312 2.71 18.73 8.11
CA VAL A 312 2.40 19.94 7.34
C VAL A 312 0.91 20.29 7.47
N ALA A 313 0.04 19.30 7.41
CA ALA A 313 -1.39 19.52 7.60
C ALA A 313 -1.71 20.13 8.97
N LEU A 314 -1.11 19.59 10.05
CA LEU A 314 -1.35 20.05 11.41
C LEU A 314 -0.77 21.45 11.69
N PHE A 315 0.50 21.68 11.32
CA PHE A 315 1.22 22.87 11.74
C PHE A 315 1.17 24.02 10.74
N ILE A 316 0.80 23.77 9.47
CA ILE A 316 0.80 24.80 8.42
C ILE A 316 -0.59 24.97 7.81
N ALA A 317 -1.24 23.88 7.38
CA ALA A 317 -2.53 23.97 6.70
C ALA A 317 -3.68 24.31 7.66
N LYS A 318 -3.78 23.59 8.78
CA LYS A 318 -4.85 23.79 9.78
C LYS A 318 -4.90 25.20 10.35
N PRO A 319 -3.75 25.86 10.67
CA PRO A 319 -3.74 27.27 11.06
C PRO A 319 -3.89 28.27 9.91
N GLY A 320 -3.92 27.83 8.62
CA GLY A 320 -4.04 28.71 7.47
C GLY A 320 -2.81 29.56 7.17
N LEU A 321 -1.60 29.09 7.51
CA LEU A 321 -0.36 29.87 7.40
C LEU A 321 0.10 30.08 5.96
N LEU A 322 -0.28 29.23 5.02
CA LEU A 322 0.13 29.28 3.63
C LEU A 322 -1.07 29.02 2.70
N PRO A 323 -1.06 29.56 1.45
CA PRO A 323 -2.08 29.26 0.45
C PRO A 323 -2.02 27.79 0.00
N ALA A 324 -3.15 27.25 -0.41
CA ALA A 324 -3.31 25.84 -0.76
C ALA A 324 -2.22 25.27 -1.70
N PRO A 325 -1.81 25.93 -2.82
CA PRO A 325 -0.75 25.40 -3.68
C PRO A 325 0.58 25.20 -2.96
N ALA A 326 0.95 26.13 -2.07
CA ALA A 326 2.16 26.03 -1.27
C ALA A 326 2.07 24.88 -0.25
N VAL A 327 0.90 24.69 0.37
CA VAL A 327 0.64 23.57 1.29
C VAL A 327 0.79 22.23 0.57
N TYR A 328 0.22 22.05 -0.63
CA TYR A 328 0.37 20.82 -1.42
C TYR A 328 1.84 20.54 -1.77
N ALA A 329 2.56 21.55 -2.26
CA ALA A 329 3.98 21.42 -2.59
C ALA A 329 4.84 21.07 -1.37
N LEU A 330 4.59 21.75 -0.24
CA LEU A 330 5.30 21.50 1.01
C LEU A 330 4.98 20.11 1.60
N SER A 331 3.72 19.66 1.51
CA SER A 331 3.31 18.33 1.94
C SER A 331 3.99 17.24 1.12
N LEU A 332 4.08 17.42 -0.20
CA LEU A 332 4.78 16.49 -1.06
C LEU A 332 6.28 16.43 -0.71
N ALA A 333 6.93 17.58 -0.57
CA ALA A 333 8.34 17.66 -0.17
C ALA A 333 8.57 17.03 1.22
N ALA A 334 7.71 17.33 2.20
CA ALA A 334 7.78 16.76 3.55
C ALA A 334 7.61 15.23 3.53
N GLY A 335 6.70 14.69 2.72
CA GLY A 335 6.53 13.25 2.55
C GLY A 335 7.82 12.56 2.12
N PHE A 336 8.55 13.10 1.16
CA PHE A 336 9.84 12.56 0.73
C PHE A 336 10.95 12.81 1.74
N ILE A 337 11.04 14.02 2.32
CA ILE A 337 12.08 14.37 3.30
C ILE A 337 11.97 13.49 4.55
N PHE A 338 10.77 13.34 5.12
CA PHE A 338 10.55 12.47 6.26
C PHE A 338 10.78 11.00 5.89
N GLY A 339 10.27 10.56 4.73
CA GLY A 339 10.45 9.20 4.24
C GLY A 339 11.90 8.77 4.16
N TYR A 340 12.73 9.56 3.50
CA TYR A 340 14.15 9.25 3.32
C TYR A 340 15.01 9.67 4.51
N GLY A 341 14.72 10.82 5.12
CA GLY A 341 15.50 11.36 6.23
C GLY A 341 15.38 10.49 7.49
N LEU A 342 14.15 10.16 7.92
CA LEU A 342 13.94 9.30 9.08
C LEU A 342 14.50 7.89 8.85
N TYR A 343 14.33 7.34 7.63
CA TYR A 343 14.97 6.07 7.29
C TYR A 343 16.50 6.16 7.43
N ALA A 344 17.12 7.22 6.93
CA ALA A 344 18.57 7.41 6.98
C ALA A 344 19.09 7.51 8.43
N VAL A 345 18.35 8.17 9.31
CA VAL A 345 18.68 8.29 10.73
C VAL A 345 18.42 6.98 11.47
N ILE A 346 17.18 6.47 11.42
CA ILE A 346 16.73 5.31 12.21
C ILE A 346 17.52 4.05 11.82
N SER A 347 17.86 3.89 10.53
CA SER A 347 18.63 2.71 10.07
C SER A 347 20.04 2.61 10.66
N LYS A 348 20.57 3.71 11.22
CA LYS A 348 21.89 3.75 11.87
C LYS A 348 21.86 3.48 13.37
N ILE A 349 20.69 3.55 14.01
CA ILE A 349 20.55 3.39 15.46
C ILE A 349 20.34 1.91 15.78
N PRO A 350 21.27 1.22 16.49
CA PRO A 350 21.13 -0.16 16.90
C PRO A 350 19.83 -0.37 17.72
N TYR A 351 19.27 -1.58 17.72
CA TYR A 351 17.99 -1.95 18.33
C TYR A 351 16.79 -1.20 17.76
N TYR A 352 16.88 0.13 17.62
CA TYR A 352 15.80 0.96 17.12
C TYR A 352 15.50 0.69 15.62
N ARG A 353 16.55 0.48 14.80
CA ARG A 353 16.40 0.02 13.40
C ARG A 353 15.68 -1.33 13.29
N TRP A 354 15.89 -2.22 14.28
CA TRP A 354 15.17 -3.48 14.32
C TRP A 354 13.70 -3.28 14.70
N ALA A 355 13.43 -2.52 15.76
CA ALA A 355 12.07 -2.27 16.24
C ALA A 355 11.19 -1.53 15.21
N VAL A 356 11.75 -0.51 14.54
CA VAL A 356 10.99 0.38 13.65
C VAL A 356 11.05 -0.05 12.18
N LEU A 357 12.16 -0.65 11.72
CA LEU A 357 12.38 -0.99 10.31
C LEU A 357 12.54 -2.49 10.05
N GLY A 358 12.58 -3.34 11.09
CA GLY A 358 12.84 -4.77 10.95
C GLY A 358 14.22 -5.11 10.36
N ILE A 359 15.17 -4.18 10.43
CA ILE A 359 16.55 -4.36 9.93
C ILE A 359 17.31 -5.23 10.93
N LYS A 360 17.95 -6.31 10.43
CA LYS A 360 18.74 -7.21 11.26
C LYS A 360 19.95 -6.48 11.86
N GLU A 361 20.27 -6.77 13.12
CA GLU A 361 21.56 -6.38 13.67
C GLU A 361 22.67 -7.08 12.90
N GLU A 362 23.60 -6.32 12.36
CA GLU A 362 24.89 -6.86 11.95
C GLU A 362 25.62 -7.27 13.24
N LYS A 363 25.89 -8.56 13.39
CA LYS A 363 26.83 -8.99 14.42
C LYS A 363 28.15 -8.31 14.08
N SER A 364 28.61 -7.41 14.95
CA SER A 364 29.99 -6.93 14.87
C SER A 364 30.90 -8.16 14.76
N PRO A 365 31.82 -8.21 13.80
CA PRO A 365 32.83 -9.26 13.80
C PRO A 365 33.55 -9.18 15.16
N ARG A 366 33.48 -10.28 15.95
CA ARG A 366 34.29 -10.45 17.15
C ARG A 366 35.72 -10.68 16.73
#